data_b7aa9e11fd28d235440b12287dfb1328
#
_entry.id   b7aa9e11fd28d235440b12287dfb1328
#
_cell.length_a   1.000
_cell.length_b   1.000
_cell.length_c   1.000
_cell.angle_alpha   90.00
_cell.angle_beta   90.00
_cell.angle_gamma   90.00
#
_symmetry.space_group_name_H-M   'P 1'
#
loop_
_entity.id
_entity.type
_entity.pdbx_description
1 polymer ?
#
loop_
_entity_poly.entity_id
_entity_poly.type
_entity_poly.pdbx_seq_one_letter_code
_entity_poly.pdbx_strand_id
1 'polypeptide(L)'
;MTTLSLAPVLDTTAAAPLRQALLDLIASGDAIALDGGQVTQAGQACLQVLASAQAMAASIRTDFELQNPSEALASMITLAGLDRLVTPAA
;
A
#
# COMPACT_ATOMS: atom_id res chain seq x y z
N MET A 1 3.12 -11.18 11.57
CA MET A 1 3.06 -10.02 10.66
C MET A 1 3.80 -10.34 9.38
N THR A 2 3.19 -10.07 8.25
CA THR A 2 3.82 -10.27 6.94
C THR A 2 4.25 -8.93 6.38
N THR A 3 5.52 -8.82 5.99
CA THR A 3 6.07 -7.59 5.42
C THR A 3 6.29 -7.78 3.92
N LEU A 4 5.77 -6.85 3.12
CA LEU A 4 5.94 -6.83 1.68
C LEU A 4 6.66 -5.55 1.28
N SER A 5 7.79 -5.68 0.59
CA SER A 5 8.50 -4.53 0.04
C SER A 5 7.88 -4.12 -1.28
N LEU A 6 7.51 -2.85 -1.41
CA LEU A 6 6.95 -2.34 -2.65
C LEU A 6 8.06 -2.15 -3.69
N ALA A 7 7.72 -2.43 -4.95
CA ALA A 7 8.66 -2.27 -6.05
C ALA A 7 9.05 -0.80 -6.24
N PRO A 8 10.25 -0.51 -6.77
CA PRO A 8 10.68 0.87 -6.99
C PRO A 8 9.78 1.66 -7.92
N VAL A 9 9.22 1.02 -8.95
CA VAL A 9 8.34 1.67 -9.92
C VAL A 9 6.96 1.06 -9.82
N LEU A 10 5.99 1.85 -9.37
CA LEU A 10 4.60 1.46 -9.25
C LEU A 10 3.79 2.11 -10.37
N ASP A 11 4.02 1.65 -11.59
CA ASP A 11 3.30 2.12 -12.77
C ASP A 11 2.07 1.25 -13.04
N THR A 12 1.40 1.50 -14.17
CA THR A 12 0.18 0.78 -14.52
C THR A 12 0.41 -0.73 -14.63
N THR A 13 1.59 -1.15 -15.10
CA THR A 13 1.90 -2.58 -15.24
C THR A 13 2.11 -3.25 -13.89
N ALA A 14 2.47 -2.50 -12.87
CA ALA A 14 2.68 -3.02 -11.52
C ALA A 14 1.37 -3.18 -10.74
N ALA A 15 0.29 -2.54 -11.20
CA ALA A 15 -0.96 -2.51 -10.44
C ALA A 15 -1.58 -3.89 -10.24
N ALA A 16 -1.66 -4.70 -11.29
CA ALA A 16 -2.27 -6.04 -11.20
C ALA A 16 -1.45 -6.99 -10.31
N PRO A 17 -0.12 -7.10 -10.46
CA PRO A 17 0.68 -7.91 -9.55
C PRO A 17 0.59 -7.43 -8.10
N LEU A 18 0.58 -6.12 -7.88
CA LEU A 18 0.46 -5.56 -6.54
C LEU A 18 -0.90 -5.93 -5.93
N ARG A 19 -1.97 -5.78 -6.70
CA ARG A 19 -3.31 -6.13 -6.23
C ARG A 19 -3.38 -7.60 -5.84
N GLN A 20 -2.83 -8.49 -6.65
CA GLN A 20 -2.84 -9.91 -6.35
C GLN A 20 -2.05 -10.23 -5.09
N ALA A 21 -0.87 -9.63 -4.92
CA ALA A 21 -0.07 -9.83 -3.72
C ALA A 21 -0.82 -9.37 -2.46
N LEU A 22 -1.49 -8.23 -2.54
CA LEU A 22 -2.25 -7.71 -1.40
C LEU A 22 -3.48 -8.57 -1.10
N LEU A 23 -4.17 -9.07 -2.12
CA LEU A 23 -5.30 -9.97 -1.91
C LEU A 23 -4.86 -11.26 -1.23
N ASP A 24 -3.72 -11.81 -1.61
CA ASP A 24 -3.18 -13.01 -0.99
C ASP A 24 -2.85 -12.77 0.49
N LEU A 25 -2.26 -11.60 0.80
CA LEU A 25 -1.96 -11.24 2.18
C LEU A 25 -3.24 -11.06 3.02
N ILE A 26 -4.24 -10.42 2.45
CA ILE A 26 -5.53 -10.23 3.13
C ILE A 26 -6.18 -11.59 3.39
N ALA A 27 -6.12 -12.49 2.43
CA ALA A 27 -6.69 -13.82 2.56
C ALA A 27 -6.01 -14.65 3.64
N SER A 28 -4.74 -14.39 3.93
CA SER A 28 -4.01 -15.10 4.98
C SER A 28 -4.48 -14.73 6.39
N GLY A 29 -5.11 -13.57 6.55
CA GLY A 29 -5.61 -13.09 7.84
C GLY A 29 -4.56 -12.48 8.76
N ASP A 30 -3.30 -12.45 8.33
CA ASP A 30 -2.22 -11.88 9.13
C ASP A 30 -2.16 -10.37 8.98
N ALA A 31 -1.62 -9.70 10.00
CA ALA A 31 -1.34 -8.28 9.91
C ALA A 31 -0.39 -8.00 8.74
N ILE A 32 -0.65 -6.92 8.01
CA ILE A 32 0.06 -6.57 6.79
C ILE A 32 0.92 -5.34 7.04
N ALA A 33 2.21 -5.44 6.71
CA ALA A 33 3.11 -4.29 6.71
C ALA A 33 3.70 -4.15 5.30
N LEU A 34 3.60 -2.95 4.75
CA LEU A 34 4.17 -2.63 3.45
C LEU A 34 5.34 -1.67 3.65
N ASP A 35 6.47 -1.99 3.04
CA ASP A 35 7.66 -1.13 3.08
C ASP A 35 7.75 -0.36 1.78
N GLY A 36 7.59 0.97 1.85
CA GLY A 36 7.63 1.85 0.70
C GLY A 36 8.95 2.57 0.50
N GLY A 37 10.02 2.16 1.18
CA GLY A 37 11.29 2.88 1.17
C GLY A 37 12.01 2.91 -0.18
N GLN A 38 11.75 1.95 -1.06
CA GLN A 38 12.40 1.86 -2.37
C GLN A 38 11.61 2.51 -3.49
N VAL A 39 10.41 2.99 -3.23
CA VAL A 39 9.54 3.53 -4.28
C VAL A 39 10.11 4.84 -4.81
N THR A 40 10.39 4.89 -6.11
CA THR A 40 10.86 6.11 -6.80
C THR A 40 9.76 6.74 -7.63
N GLN A 41 8.79 5.96 -8.08
CA GLN A 41 7.64 6.42 -8.85
C GLN A 41 6.40 5.68 -8.38
N ALA A 42 5.30 6.40 -8.23
CA ALA A 42 4.03 5.77 -7.87
C ALA A 42 2.92 6.42 -8.70
N GLY A 43 2.28 5.63 -9.54
CA GLY A 43 1.15 6.10 -10.34
C GLY A 43 -0.16 5.93 -9.59
N GLN A 44 -1.19 6.60 -10.10
CA GLN A 44 -2.49 6.62 -9.45
C GLN A 44 -3.13 5.24 -9.38
N ALA A 45 -2.93 4.40 -10.40
CA ALA A 45 -3.48 3.04 -10.38
C ALA A 45 -2.99 2.24 -9.18
N CYS A 46 -1.70 2.28 -8.89
CA CYS A 46 -1.14 1.58 -7.73
C CYS A 46 -1.59 2.20 -6.41
N LEU A 47 -1.70 3.52 -6.35
CA LEU A 47 -2.21 4.20 -5.16
C LEU A 47 -3.65 3.79 -4.86
N GLN A 48 -4.49 3.66 -5.89
CA GLN A 48 -5.85 3.18 -5.71
C GLN A 48 -5.88 1.73 -5.24
N VAL A 49 -4.97 0.90 -5.73
CA VAL A 49 -4.85 -0.48 -5.25
C VAL A 49 -4.52 -0.51 -3.77
N LEU A 50 -3.57 0.33 -3.32
CA LEU A 50 -3.21 0.42 -1.91
C LEU A 50 -4.39 0.88 -1.05
N ALA A 51 -5.11 1.90 -1.52
CA ALA A 51 -6.27 2.42 -0.80
C ALA A 51 -7.38 1.38 -0.67
N SER A 52 -7.65 0.65 -1.76
CA SER A 52 -8.65 -0.41 -1.76
C SER A 52 -8.27 -1.54 -0.81
N ALA A 53 -6.99 -1.92 -0.79
CA ALA A 53 -6.51 -2.97 0.11
C ALA A 53 -6.63 -2.53 1.57
N GLN A 54 -6.32 -1.28 1.86
CA GLN A 54 -6.46 -0.74 3.21
C GLN A 54 -7.91 -0.81 3.68
N ALA A 55 -8.84 -0.40 2.81
CA ALA A 55 -10.27 -0.44 3.14
C ALA A 55 -10.75 -1.87 3.37
N MET A 56 -10.30 -2.81 2.53
CA MET A 56 -10.66 -4.21 2.67
C MET A 56 -10.12 -4.80 3.97
N ALA A 57 -8.87 -4.50 4.30
CA ALA A 57 -8.27 -4.97 5.55
C ALA A 57 -9.04 -4.42 6.77
N ALA A 58 -9.44 -3.16 6.71
CA ALA A 58 -10.23 -2.56 7.78
C ALA A 58 -11.58 -3.26 7.95
N SER A 59 -12.22 -3.66 6.85
CA SER A 59 -13.52 -4.31 6.91
C SER A 59 -13.47 -5.69 7.57
N ILE A 60 -12.32 -6.35 7.52
CA ILE A 60 -12.13 -7.66 8.17
C ILE A 60 -11.29 -7.54 9.45
N ARG A 61 -11.05 -6.30 9.91
CA ARG A 61 -10.30 -6.02 11.13
C ARG A 61 -8.88 -6.58 11.13
N THR A 62 -8.24 -6.54 9.97
CA THR A 62 -6.84 -6.90 9.81
C THR A 62 -5.99 -5.63 9.81
N ASP A 63 -4.91 -5.63 10.57
CA ASP A 63 -4.00 -4.49 10.61
C ASP A 63 -3.31 -4.31 9.27
N PHE A 64 -3.26 -3.07 8.81
CA PHE A 64 -2.64 -2.71 7.54
C PHE A 64 -1.83 -1.44 7.77
N GLU A 65 -0.54 -1.51 7.51
CA GLU A 65 0.36 -0.40 7.79
C GLU A 65 1.34 -0.21 6.63
N LEU A 66 1.47 1.02 6.16
CA LEU A 66 2.50 1.41 5.20
C LEU A 66 3.66 2.00 5.99
N GLN A 67 4.78 1.29 6.01
CA GLN A 67 5.96 1.67 6.76
C GLN A 67 7.00 2.32 5.86
N ASN A 68 7.75 3.26 6.42
CA ASN A 68 8.92 3.84 5.78
C ASN A 68 8.65 4.31 4.34
N PRO A 69 7.58 5.10 4.09
CA PRO A 69 7.33 5.55 2.74
C PRO A 69 8.46 6.46 2.26
N SER A 70 8.91 6.25 1.00
CA SER A 70 9.88 7.14 0.39
C SER A 70 9.28 8.53 0.23
N GLU A 71 10.14 9.53 0.04
CA GLU A 71 9.68 10.89 -0.21
C GLU A 71 8.78 10.97 -1.45
N ALA A 72 9.17 10.25 -2.52
CA ALA A 72 8.37 10.20 -3.73
C ALA A 72 7.00 9.59 -3.49
N LEU A 73 6.94 8.47 -2.76
CA LEU A 73 5.68 7.82 -2.45
C LEU A 73 4.80 8.69 -1.55
N ALA A 74 5.38 9.26 -0.50
CA ALA A 74 4.64 10.12 0.42
C ALA A 74 4.05 11.33 -0.31
N SER A 75 4.82 11.95 -1.20
CA SER A 75 4.34 13.09 -1.99
C SER A 75 3.15 12.71 -2.87
N MET A 76 3.23 11.58 -3.54
CA MET A 76 2.15 11.12 -4.42
C MET A 76 0.90 10.77 -3.61
N ILE A 77 1.05 10.18 -2.45
CA ILE A 77 -0.07 9.86 -1.56
C ILE A 77 -0.79 11.13 -1.14
N THR A 78 -0.03 12.15 -0.76
CA THR A 78 -0.59 13.45 -0.36
C THR A 78 -1.32 14.11 -1.52
N LEU A 79 -0.71 14.12 -2.72
CA LEU A 79 -1.33 14.70 -3.91
C LEU A 79 -2.62 13.99 -4.31
N ALA A 80 -2.68 12.68 -4.07
CA ALA A 80 -3.87 11.89 -4.38
C ALA A 80 -4.97 12.00 -3.29
N GLY A 81 -4.67 12.67 -2.17
CA GLY A 81 -5.62 12.78 -1.08
C GLY A 81 -5.77 11.50 -0.26
N LEU A 82 -4.76 10.64 -0.28
CA LEU A 82 -4.81 9.34 0.37
C LEU A 82 -3.95 9.30 1.64
N ASP A 83 -3.97 10.38 2.42
CA ASP A 83 -3.12 10.52 3.61
C ASP A 83 -3.28 9.39 4.61
N ARG A 84 -4.42 8.72 4.61
CA ARG A 84 -4.66 7.59 5.52
C ARG A 84 -3.70 6.43 5.29
N LEU A 85 -3.09 6.35 4.11
CA LEU A 85 -2.11 5.30 3.82
C LEU A 85 -0.84 5.46 4.65
N VAL A 86 -0.46 6.68 4.98
CA VAL A 86 0.78 6.97 5.70
C VAL A 86 0.56 7.39 7.14
N THR A 87 -0.62 7.90 7.46
CA THR A 87 -0.92 8.37 8.81
C THR A 87 -1.61 7.24 9.55
N PRO A 88 -0.99 6.68 10.57
CA PRO A 88 -1.66 5.65 11.37
C PRO A 88 -2.91 6.25 11.99
N ALA A 89 -3.96 5.46 12.02
CA ALA A 89 -5.18 5.86 12.72
C ALA A 89 -4.84 6.02 14.20
N ALA A 90 -4.81 7.23 14.64
CA ALA A 90 -4.50 7.53 16.04
C ALA A 90 -5.70 7.23 16.93
#